data_f84717f4bfeb6fbac4a14bb591bf3906
#
_entry.id   f84717f4bfeb6fbac4a14bb591bf3906
#
_cell.length_a   1.000
_cell.length_b   1.000
_cell.length_c   1.000
_cell.angle_alpha   90.00
_cell.angle_beta   90.00
_cell.angle_gamma   90.00
#
_symmetry.space_group_name_H-M   'P 1'
#
loop_
_entity.id
_entity.type
_entity.pdbx_description
1 polymer ?
#
loop_
_entity_poly.entity_id
_entity_poly.type
_entity_poly.pdbx_seq_one_letter_code
_entity_poly.pdbx_strand_id
1 'polypeptide(L)'
;MCAAESVSIVEVRTLARSDPAAKASHEFTLHAYKFRGTRWRADEIASGIAAAAQLLGQCGVALAVAELRVLEAPRDFHYYHTPTSRRLLQAISVPRPAVFFVEDTRNEPAFDAEAVGLANSKARPELANTVWIAHGARDVPQALAHELVHVLSDNGTHSHEPGNLMQDETSPRNNRLTAGQCELMRSRGEANRLLRRRPVAG
;
A
#
# COMPACT_ATOMS: atom_id res chain seq x y z
N MET A 1 -10.91 9.53 -33.74
CA MET A 1 -10.97 10.10 -32.36
C MET A 1 -11.03 8.93 -31.39
N CYS A 2 -9.94 8.61 -30.67
CA CYS A 2 -9.99 7.64 -29.60
C CYS A 2 -10.86 8.23 -28.48
N ALA A 3 -11.91 7.50 -28.09
CA ALA A 3 -12.68 7.86 -26.90
C ALA A 3 -11.70 7.95 -25.73
N ALA A 4 -11.71 9.06 -25.01
CA ALA A 4 -10.89 9.19 -23.79
C ALA A 4 -11.30 8.05 -22.86
N GLU A 5 -10.33 7.23 -22.46
CA GLU A 5 -10.56 6.18 -21.46
C GLU A 5 -11.03 6.85 -20.18
N SER A 6 -12.31 6.77 -19.88
CA SER A 6 -12.87 7.41 -18.69
C SER A 6 -12.57 6.55 -17.47
N VAL A 7 -11.91 7.15 -16.48
CA VAL A 7 -11.72 6.57 -15.15
C VAL A 7 -12.46 7.46 -14.16
N SER A 8 -13.30 6.87 -13.34
CA SER A 8 -14.07 7.60 -12.33
C SER A 8 -14.12 6.86 -10.99
N ILE A 9 -14.18 7.61 -9.90
CA ILE A 9 -14.46 7.07 -8.56
C ILE A 9 -15.97 7.00 -8.42
N VAL A 10 -16.50 5.79 -8.27
CA VAL A 10 -17.95 5.54 -8.20
C VAL A 10 -18.45 5.26 -6.79
N GLU A 11 -17.53 5.01 -5.87
CA GLU A 11 -17.86 4.77 -4.47
C GLU A 11 -16.67 5.09 -3.57
N VAL A 12 -16.95 5.62 -2.36
CA VAL A 12 -15.97 5.86 -1.31
C VAL A 12 -16.52 5.33 0.01
N ARG A 13 -15.72 4.52 0.71
CA ARG A 13 -16.05 3.96 2.04
C ARG A 13 -14.90 4.12 3.00
N THR A 14 -15.17 4.42 4.26
CA THR A 14 -14.20 4.24 5.34
C THR A 14 -14.18 2.78 5.77
N LEU A 15 -13.03 2.12 5.67
CA LEU A 15 -12.86 0.71 6.05
C LEU A 15 -12.46 0.55 7.52
N ALA A 16 -11.53 1.40 7.99
CA ALA A 16 -10.99 1.33 9.32
C ALA A 16 -10.61 2.72 9.84
N ARG A 17 -10.68 2.86 11.16
CA ARG A 17 -10.10 3.99 11.91
C ARG A 17 -9.32 3.43 13.09
N SER A 18 -8.15 3.99 13.38
CA SER A 18 -7.41 3.60 14.57
C SER A 18 -8.13 4.01 15.84
N ASP A 19 -7.93 3.23 16.91
CA ASP A 19 -8.27 3.65 18.24
C ASP A 19 -7.44 4.90 18.62
N PRO A 20 -8.07 6.02 19.00
CA PRO A 20 -7.35 7.20 19.50
C PRO A 20 -6.44 6.90 20.67
N ALA A 21 -6.77 5.89 21.49
CA ALA A 21 -5.98 5.46 22.66
C ALA A 21 -4.76 4.60 22.29
N ALA A 22 -4.58 4.18 21.03
CA ALA A 22 -3.43 3.39 20.62
C ALA A 22 -2.12 4.14 20.90
N LYS A 23 -1.20 3.49 21.59
CA LYS A 23 0.15 4.02 21.89
C LYS A 23 1.01 4.04 20.63
N ALA A 24 0.79 5.02 19.76
CA ALA A 24 1.58 5.21 18.56
C ALA A 24 2.12 6.65 18.53
N SER A 25 3.36 6.79 18.10
CA SER A 25 4.01 8.11 17.95
C SER A 25 3.72 8.76 16.60
N HIS A 26 3.35 7.96 15.61
CA HIS A 26 3.06 8.39 14.25
C HIS A 26 1.78 7.74 13.74
N GLU A 27 1.19 8.38 12.76
CA GLU A 27 -0.01 7.85 12.07
C GLU A 27 -0.03 8.23 10.59
N PHE A 28 -0.81 7.47 9.80
CA PHE A 28 -1.04 7.75 8.40
C PHE A 28 -2.47 7.45 7.99
N THR A 29 -2.88 8.03 6.88
CA THR A 29 -4.12 7.68 6.17
C THR A 29 -3.75 6.83 4.96
N LEU A 30 -4.39 5.68 4.79
CA LEU A 30 -4.19 4.82 3.64
C LEU A 30 -5.35 4.98 2.66
N HIS A 31 -5.02 5.26 1.40
CA HIS A 31 -5.98 5.38 0.32
C HIS A 31 -5.99 4.09 -0.49
N ALA A 32 -6.99 3.24 -0.27
CA ALA A 32 -7.15 1.97 -0.95
C ALA A 32 -8.04 2.12 -2.19
N TYR A 33 -7.69 1.45 -3.26
CA TYR A 33 -8.40 1.44 -4.52
C TYR A 33 -8.65 0.02 -4.98
N LYS A 34 -9.86 -0.25 -5.48
CA LYS A 34 -10.18 -1.46 -6.24
C LYS A 34 -10.97 -1.07 -7.48
N PHE A 35 -11.01 -1.94 -8.46
CA PHE A 35 -11.80 -1.73 -9.67
C PHE A 35 -13.15 -2.46 -9.55
N ARG A 36 -14.21 -1.85 -10.09
CA ARG A 36 -15.50 -2.52 -10.25
C ARG A 36 -15.32 -3.74 -11.14
N GLY A 37 -15.95 -4.86 -10.78
CA GLY A 37 -15.85 -6.11 -11.54
C GLY A 37 -14.59 -6.93 -11.29
N THR A 38 -13.67 -6.50 -10.39
CA THR A 38 -12.59 -7.38 -9.91
C THR A 38 -13.09 -8.34 -8.84
N ARG A 39 -12.34 -9.44 -8.64
CA ARG A 39 -12.66 -10.46 -7.62
C ARG A 39 -12.45 -9.97 -6.19
N TRP A 40 -11.73 -8.89 -5.97
CA TRP A 40 -11.48 -8.32 -4.65
C TRP A 40 -12.79 -7.92 -3.94
N ARG A 41 -12.99 -8.42 -2.74
CA ARG A 41 -14.10 -8.06 -1.87
C ARG A 41 -13.68 -6.98 -0.88
N ALA A 42 -14.61 -6.08 -0.51
CA ALA A 42 -14.30 -4.98 0.40
C ALA A 42 -13.96 -5.45 1.83
N ASP A 43 -14.59 -6.54 2.28
CA ASP A 43 -14.31 -7.15 3.59
C ASP A 43 -12.93 -7.81 3.64
N GLU A 44 -12.50 -8.47 2.57
CA GLU A 44 -11.17 -9.04 2.41
C GLU A 44 -10.09 -7.93 2.43
N ILE A 45 -10.30 -6.87 1.67
CA ILE A 45 -9.42 -5.69 1.68
C ILE A 45 -9.32 -5.07 3.07
N ALA A 46 -10.47 -4.88 3.74
CA ALA A 46 -10.51 -4.31 5.08
C ALA A 46 -9.74 -5.17 6.09
N SER A 47 -9.93 -6.49 6.05
CA SER A 47 -9.22 -7.43 6.92
C SER A 47 -7.71 -7.43 6.66
N GLY A 48 -7.30 -7.41 5.38
CA GLY A 48 -5.89 -7.34 4.99
C GLY A 48 -5.23 -6.04 5.48
N ILE A 49 -5.89 -4.90 5.31
CA ILE A 49 -5.40 -3.60 5.77
C ILE A 49 -5.30 -3.55 7.30
N ALA A 50 -6.30 -4.05 8.02
CA ALA A 50 -6.28 -4.06 9.47
C ALA A 50 -5.13 -4.91 10.03
N ALA A 51 -4.90 -6.09 9.46
CA ALA A 51 -3.80 -6.95 9.88
C ALA A 51 -2.42 -6.37 9.50
N ALA A 52 -2.28 -5.75 8.32
CA ALA A 52 -1.06 -5.03 7.95
C ALA A 52 -0.77 -3.87 8.90
N ALA A 53 -1.79 -3.11 9.29
CA ALA A 53 -1.64 -2.02 10.27
C ALA A 53 -1.16 -2.51 11.63
N GLN A 54 -1.59 -3.70 12.09
CA GLN A 54 -1.09 -4.32 13.32
C GLN A 54 0.41 -4.62 13.22
N LEU A 55 0.89 -5.10 12.07
CA LEU A 55 2.32 -5.34 11.83
C LEU A 55 3.13 -4.04 11.91
N LEU A 56 2.64 -2.94 11.35
CA LEU A 56 3.29 -1.63 11.43
C LEU A 56 3.23 -1.03 12.85
N GLY A 57 2.26 -1.42 13.65
CA GLY A 57 2.08 -0.99 15.04
C GLY A 57 3.28 -1.27 15.94
N GLN A 58 4.08 -2.33 15.67
CA GLN A 58 5.31 -2.62 16.39
C GLN A 58 6.35 -1.49 16.30
N CYS A 59 6.25 -0.66 15.26
CA CYS A 59 7.10 0.51 15.07
C CYS A 59 6.50 1.81 15.65
N GLY A 60 5.38 1.72 16.37
CA GLY A 60 4.66 2.91 16.85
C GLY A 60 4.02 3.72 15.72
N VAL A 61 3.66 3.07 14.60
CA VAL A 61 2.95 3.66 13.47
C VAL A 61 1.53 3.14 13.44
N ALA A 62 0.54 4.02 13.57
CA ALA A 62 -0.88 3.67 13.52
C ALA A 62 -1.50 4.05 12.18
N LEU A 63 -2.45 3.24 11.73
CA LEU A 63 -3.34 3.59 10.64
C LEU A 63 -4.47 4.48 11.18
N ALA A 64 -4.41 5.78 10.93
CA ALA A 64 -5.45 6.70 11.40
C ALA A 64 -6.78 6.45 10.70
N VAL A 65 -6.75 6.36 9.38
CA VAL A 65 -7.92 6.09 8.53
C VAL A 65 -7.51 5.23 7.34
N ALA A 66 -8.34 4.26 6.97
CA ALA A 66 -8.30 3.61 5.67
C ALA A 66 -9.57 3.93 4.89
N GLU A 67 -9.43 4.47 3.70
CA GLU A 67 -10.54 4.77 2.78
C GLU A 67 -10.44 3.88 1.55
N LEU A 68 -11.51 3.16 1.23
CA LEU A 68 -11.63 2.41 -0.01
C LEU A 68 -12.39 3.21 -1.06
N ARG A 69 -11.79 3.35 -2.22
CA ARG A 69 -12.40 3.93 -3.42
C ARG A 69 -12.59 2.87 -4.48
N VAL A 70 -13.79 2.74 -5.01
CA VAL A 70 -14.08 1.84 -6.14
C VAL A 70 -13.99 2.64 -7.42
N LEU A 71 -13.15 2.16 -8.33
CA LEU A 71 -12.93 2.76 -9.65
C LEU A 71 -13.80 2.05 -10.69
N GLU A 72 -14.48 2.82 -11.52
CA GLU A 72 -14.98 2.38 -12.83
C GLU A 72 -13.93 2.74 -13.85
N ALA A 73 -13.39 1.74 -14.56
CA ALA A 73 -12.30 1.93 -15.53
C ALA A 73 -12.27 0.81 -16.56
N PRO A 74 -11.70 1.03 -17.75
CA PRO A 74 -11.40 -0.02 -18.70
C PRO A 74 -10.64 -1.19 -18.10
N ARG A 75 -10.91 -2.41 -18.59
CA ARG A 75 -10.39 -3.65 -18.03
C ARG A 75 -8.85 -3.70 -17.95
N ASP A 76 -8.15 -3.01 -18.84
CA ASP A 76 -6.68 -2.97 -18.83
C ASP A 76 -6.12 -2.37 -17.52
N PHE A 77 -6.84 -1.46 -16.87
CA PHE A 77 -6.45 -0.89 -15.59
C PHE A 77 -6.64 -1.84 -14.41
N HIS A 78 -7.36 -2.95 -14.58
CA HIS A 78 -7.52 -3.95 -13.54
C HIS A 78 -6.23 -4.75 -13.25
N TYR A 79 -5.16 -4.51 -14.01
CA TYR A 79 -3.88 -5.19 -13.91
C TYR A 79 -2.77 -4.18 -13.66
N TYR A 80 -1.78 -4.56 -12.83
CA TYR A 80 -0.57 -3.75 -12.74
C TYR A 80 0.31 -4.00 -13.97
N HIS A 81 0.52 -2.97 -14.73
CA HIS A 81 1.49 -2.89 -15.81
C HIS A 81 1.99 -1.45 -15.89
N THR A 82 3.30 -1.24 -15.78
CA THR A 82 3.88 0.09 -15.58
C THR A 82 3.30 1.18 -16.50
N PRO A 83 3.23 1.03 -17.84
CA PRO A 83 2.63 2.04 -18.70
C PRO A 83 1.16 2.32 -18.41
N THR A 84 0.38 1.28 -18.18
CA THR A 84 -1.07 1.39 -17.92
C THR A 84 -1.32 2.03 -16.56
N SER A 85 -0.58 1.62 -15.53
CA SER A 85 -0.68 2.18 -14.18
C SER A 85 -0.29 3.66 -14.14
N ARG A 86 0.71 4.08 -14.95
CA ARG A 86 1.05 5.50 -15.12
C ARG A 86 -0.13 6.29 -15.69
N ARG A 87 -0.76 5.80 -16.77
CA ARG A 87 -1.95 6.45 -17.37
C ARG A 87 -3.08 6.57 -16.35
N LEU A 88 -3.34 5.52 -15.57
CA LEU A 88 -4.34 5.57 -14.49
C LEU A 88 -4.08 6.73 -13.54
N LEU A 89 -2.84 6.82 -13.02
CA LEU A 89 -2.48 7.84 -12.03
C LEU A 89 -2.35 9.25 -12.61
N GLN A 90 -2.27 9.39 -13.91
CA GLN A 90 -2.39 10.67 -14.62
C GLN A 90 -3.86 11.08 -14.81
N ALA A 91 -4.76 10.09 -14.93
CA ALA A 91 -6.19 10.35 -15.13
C ALA A 91 -6.94 10.71 -13.84
N ILE A 92 -6.45 10.26 -12.68
CA ILE A 92 -7.09 10.52 -11.39
C ILE A 92 -6.09 11.09 -10.37
N SER A 93 -6.59 12.00 -9.50
CA SER A 93 -5.82 12.49 -8.35
C SER A 93 -5.82 11.44 -7.25
N VAL A 94 -4.63 10.96 -6.86
CA VAL A 94 -4.47 9.90 -5.87
C VAL A 94 -3.64 10.41 -4.69
N PRO A 95 -4.26 10.65 -3.52
CA PRO A 95 -3.52 10.94 -2.29
C PRO A 95 -2.61 9.79 -1.87
N ARG A 96 -1.53 10.08 -1.14
CA ARG A 96 -0.49 9.14 -0.76
C ARG A 96 -0.39 8.95 0.76
N PRO A 97 0.03 7.76 1.23
CA PRO A 97 0.29 6.54 0.48
C PRO A 97 -1.00 5.90 -0.06
N ALA A 98 -0.89 5.20 -1.19
CA ALA A 98 -2.03 4.54 -1.83
C ALA A 98 -1.75 3.07 -2.11
N VAL A 99 -2.79 2.23 -2.01
CA VAL A 99 -2.74 0.82 -2.40
C VAL A 99 -3.82 0.51 -3.44
N PHE A 100 -3.44 -0.20 -4.49
CA PHE A 100 -4.32 -0.68 -5.55
C PHE A 100 -4.44 -2.19 -5.47
N PHE A 101 -5.66 -2.68 -5.33
CA PHE A 101 -6.00 -4.09 -5.36
C PHE A 101 -6.40 -4.45 -6.79
N VAL A 102 -5.51 -5.18 -7.48
CA VAL A 102 -5.62 -5.52 -8.91
C VAL A 102 -5.88 -7.01 -9.11
N GLU A 103 -6.29 -7.40 -10.32
CA GLU A 103 -6.49 -8.82 -10.65
C GLU A 103 -5.17 -9.58 -10.71
N ASP A 104 -4.13 -8.96 -11.31
CA ASP A 104 -2.84 -9.60 -11.50
C ASP A 104 -1.79 -8.56 -11.91
N THR A 105 -0.53 -8.98 -12.01
CA THR A 105 0.56 -8.19 -12.59
C THR A 105 0.84 -8.68 -14.01
N ARG A 106 1.13 -7.74 -14.93
CA ARG A 106 1.48 -8.02 -16.33
C ARG A 106 2.90 -7.56 -16.67
N ASN A 107 3.82 -7.64 -15.73
CA ASN A 107 5.21 -7.32 -16.00
C ASN A 107 5.90 -8.52 -16.68
N GLU A 108 6.63 -8.26 -17.78
CA GLU A 108 7.48 -9.25 -18.40
C GLU A 108 8.96 -8.99 -18.04
N PRO A 109 9.74 -10.06 -17.77
CA PRO A 109 9.29 -11.43 -17.61
C PRO A 109 8.27 -11.52 -16.47
N ALA A 110 7.33 -12.46 -16.62
CA ALA A 110 6.33 -12.72 -15.59
C ALA A 110 7.06 -13.08 -14.28
N PHE A 111 7.32 -12.05 -13.49
CA PHE A 111 7.64 -12.25 -12.09
C PHE A 111 6.33 -12.63 -11.43
N ASP A 112 6.35 -13.69 -10.65
CA ASP A 112 5.29 -14.01 -9.69
C ASP A 112 5.26 -12.97 -8.57
N ALA A 113 5.39 -11.68 -8.92
CA ALA A 113 5.29 -10.58 -7.98
C ALA A 113 3.83 -10.45 -7.58
N GLU A 114 3.48 -11.08 -6.48
CA GLU A 114 2.16 -11.00 -5.87
C GLU A 114 1.85 -9.58 -5.36
N ALA A 115 2.90 -8.81 -5.07
CA ALA A 115 2.82 -7.42 -4.62
C ALA A 115 3.99 -6.59 -5.20
N VAL A 116 3.76 -5.30 -5.38
CA VAL A 116 4.78 -4.34 -5.85
C VAL A 116 4.62 -3.03 -5.08
N GLY A 117 5.66 -2.63 -4.33
CA GLY A 117 5.76 -1.32 -3.71
C GLY A 117 6.66 -0.39 -4.53
N LEU A 118 6.24 0.83 -4.68
CA LEU A 118 6.97 1.88 -5.39
C LEU A 118 7.20 3.04 -4.44
N ALA A 119 8.38 3.09 -3.82
CA ALA A 119 8.82 4.21 -3.03
C ALA A 119 9.02 5.47 -3.89
N ASN A 120 9.63 6.51 -3.36
CA ASN A 120 9.83 7.77 -4.06
C ASN A 120 10.74 7.59 -5.30
N SER A 121 10.15 7.53 -6.47
CA SER A 121 10.86 7.30 -7.73
C SER A 121 10.95 8.57 -8.57
N LYS A 122 12.16 9.08 -8.79
CA LYS A 122 12.40 10.23 -9.69
C LYS A 122 12.08 9.90 -11.14
N ALA A 123 12.25 8.65 -11.55
CA ALA A 123 11.98 8.20 -12.94
C ALA A 123 10.49 8.00 -13.24
N ARG A 124 9.68 7.76 -12.22
CA ARG A 124 8.24 7.49 -12.32
C ARG A 124 7.49 8.18 -11.18
N PRO A 125 7.52 9.51 -11.10
CA PRO A 125 6.98 10.25 -9.95
C PRO A 125 5.47 10.03 -9.76
N GLU A 126 4.72 9.74 -10.82
CA GLU A 126 3.30 9.42 -10.76
C GLU A 126 3.02 8.11 -10.00
N LEU A 127 3.93 7.14 -10.06
CA LEU A 127 3.82 5.86 -9.34
C LEU A 127 4.40 5.94 -7.93
N ALA A 128 5.06 7.02 -7.56
CA ALA A 128 5.71 7.14 -6.25
C ALA A 128 4.71 6.95 -5.10
N ASN A 129 5.15 6.28 -4.05
CA ASN A 129 4.38 6.02 -2.82
C ASN A 129 3.06 5.26 -3.08
N THR A 130 3.09 4.33 -4.04
CA THR A 130 1.98 3.40 -4.30
C THR A 130 2.38 1.96 -4.05
N VAL A 131 1.39 1.16 -3.67
CA VAL A 131 1.47 -0.30 -3.49
C VAL A 131 0.44 -0.93 -4.42
N TRP A 132 0.77 -2.06 -5.02
CA TRP A 132 -0.10 -2.82 -5.91
C TRP A 132 -0.13 -4.27 -5.45
N ILE A 133 -1.33 -4.78 -5.12
CA ILE A 133 -1.53 -6.14 -4.60
C ILE A 133 -2.38 -6.92 -5.60
N ALA A 134 -1.83 -8.01 -6.14
CA ALA A 134 -2.55 -8.92 -7.03
C ALA A 134 -3.53 -9.81 -6.25
N HIS A 135 -4.65 -10.17 -6.86
CA HIS A 135 -5.66 -11.04 -6.21
C HIS A 135 -5.11 -12.45 -5.89
N GLY A 136 -4.07 -12.89 -6.58
CA GLY A 136 -3.39 -14.15 -6.30
C GLY A 136 -2.38 -14.09 -5.15
N ALA A 137 -2.14 -12.92 -4.56
CA ALA A 137 -1.16 -12.77 -3.48
C ALA A 137 -1.53 -13.66 -2.28
N ARG A 138 -0.57 -14.49 -1.88
CA ARG A 138 -0.64 -15.20 -0.60
C ARG A 138 -0.29 -14.21 0.50
N ASP A 139 -0.77 -14.44 1.72
CA ASP A 139 -0.35 -13.65 2.87
C ASP A 139 -0.51 -12.12 2.67
N VAL A 140 -1.65 -11.70 2.12
CA VAL A 140 -1.97 -10.29 1.81
C VAL A 140 -1.59 -9.31 2.93
N PRO A 141 -1.83 -9.59 4.22
CA PRO A 141 -1.41 -8.70 5.30
C PRO A 141 0.10 -8.46 5.34
N GLN A 142 0.91 -9.54 5.19
CA GLN A 142 2.37 -9.45 5.20
C GLN A 142 2.86 -8.74 3.94
N ALA A 143 2.34 -9.11 2.77
CA ALA A 143 2.68 -8.46 1.50
C ALA A 143 2.40 -6.96 1.56
N LEU A 144 1.21 -6.56 2.01
CA LEU A 144 0.84 -5.16 2.14
C LEU A 144 1.72 -4.42 3.16
N ALA A 145 1.99 -5.02 4.33
CA ALA A 145 2.85 -4.40 5.34
C ALA A 145 4.29 -4.27 4.84
N HIS A 146 4.84 -5.28 4.16
CA HIS A 146 6.16 -5.28 3.54
C HIS A 146 6.30 -4.10 2.54
N GLU A 147 5.36 -4.00 1.60
CA GLU A 147 5.39 -2.93 0.61
C GLU A 147 5.17 -1.54 1.22
N LEU A 148 4.35 -1.42 2.26
CA LEU A 148 4.20 -0.17 2.99
C LEU A 148 5.47 0.22 3.74
N VAL A 149 6.25 -0.74 4.27
CA VAL A 149 7.57 -0.42 4.87
C VAL A 149 8.51 0.13 3.81
N HIS A 150 8.58 -0.45 2.61
CA HIS A 150 9.38 0.11 1.50
C HIS A 150 8.96 1.55 1.18
N VAL A 151 7.67 1.80 1.06
CA VAL A 151 7.11 3.13 0.76
C VAL A 151 7.39 4.13 1.87
N LEU A 152 7.11 3.77 3.13
CA LEU A 152 7.26 4.68 4.26
C LEU A 152 8.72 4.96 4.63
N SER A 153 9.61 3.97 4.42
CA SER A 153 11.05 4.13 4.68
C SER A 153 11.82 4.72 3.50
N ASP A 154 11.18 4.86 2.33
CA ASP A 154 11.84 5.22 1.06
C ASP A 154 13.08 4.36 0.81
N ASN A 155 12.96 3.05 1.02
CA ASN A 155 14.07 2.10 0.98
C ASN A 155 13.61 0.76 0.39
N GLY A 156 14.28 0.29 -0.65
CA GLY A 156 14.03 -1.00 -1.32
C GLY A 156 14.87 -2.17 -0.80
N THR A 157 15.56 -2.02 0.35
CA THR A 157 16.45 -3.06 0.86
C THR A 157 15.67 -4.14 1.59
N HIS A 158 15.97 -5.40 1.28
CA HIS A 158 15.45 -6.57 1.98
C HIS A 158 16.37 -7.01 3.13
N SER A 159 15.83 -7.86 4.00
CA SER A 159 16.52 -8.42 5.16
C SER A 159 16.72 -9.92 4.98
N HIS A 160 17.88 -10.44 5.41
CA HIS A 160 18.14 -11.88 5.47
C HIS A 160 17.86 -12.47 6.86
N GLU A 161 17.41 -11.66 7.82
CA GLU A 161 17.11 -12.14 9.17
C GLU A 161 15.84 -13.02 9.19
N PRO A 162 15.89 -14.23 9.74
CA PRO A 162 14.73 -15.11 9.81
C PRO A 162 13.56 -14.47 10.57
N GLY A 163 12.38 -14.50 9.95
CA GLY A 163 11.16 -13.95 10.53
C GLY A 163 11.05 -12.41 10.44
N ASN A 164 11.99 -11.74 9.76
CA ASN A 164 11.87 -10.33 9.47
C ASN A 164 10.82 -10.09 8.38
N LEU A 165 9.98 -9.08 8.57
CA LEU A 165 8.93 -8.72 7.60
C LEU A 165 9.51 -8.33 6.23
N MET A 166 10.74 -7.81 6.20
CA MET A 166 11.42 -7.37 5.00
C MET A 166 12.25 -8.46 4.32
N GLN A 167 11.96 -9.76 4.52
CA GLN A 167 12.53 -10.82 3.69
C GLN A 167 11.97 -10.74 2.26
N ASP A 168 12.75 -11.20 1.26
CA ASP A 168 12.34 -11.21 -0.15
C ASP A 168 11.01 -11.95 -0.37
N GLU A 169 10.80 -13.07 0.32
CA GLU A 169 9.56 -13.82 0.27
C GLU A 169 8.64 -13.45 1.44
N THR A 170 7.40 -13.11 1.13
CA THR A 170 6.37 -12.89 2.15
C THR A 170 5.93 -14.21 2.75
N SER A 171 5.71 -14.22 4.06
CA SER A 171 5.24 -15.39 4.80
C SER A 171 4.55 -14.95 6.09
N PRO A 172 3.57 -15.69 6.62
CA PRO A 172 2.98 -15.40 7.92
C PRO A 172 3.99 -15.43 9.07
N ARG A 173 5.14 -16.09 8.87
CA ARG A 173 6.24 -16.14 9.85
C ARG A 173 7.10 -14.88 9.83
N ASN A 174 7.09 -14.12 8.73
CA ASN A 174 7.84 -12.89 8.54
C ASN A 174 7.01 -11.72 9.06
N ASN A 175 7.10 -11.45 10.35
CA ASN A 175 6.22 -10.49 11.01
C ASN A 175 6.96 -9.51 11.96
N ARG A 176 8.29 -9.53 11.99
CA ARG A 176 9.11 -8.69 12.85
C ARG A 176 9.84 -7.62 12.06
N LEU A 177 9.96 -6.44 12.65
CA LEU A 177 10.80 -5.36 12.18
C LEU A 177 11.87 -5.04 13.23
N THR A 178 13.07 -4.70 12.80
CA THR A 178 14.14 -4.25 13.70
C THR A 178 13.90 -2.81 14.16
N ALA A 179 14.56 -2.41 15.25
CA ALA A 179 14.51 -1.03 15.74
C ALA A 179 15.00 -0.03 14.66
N GLY A 180 16.04 -0.38 13.90
CA GLY A 180 16.56 0.44 12.81
C GLY A 180 15.57 0.60 11.66
N GLN A 181 14.86 -0.46 11.26
CA GLN A 181 13.80 -0.40 10.25
C GLN A 181 12.64 0.50 10.73
N CYS A 182 12.25 0.37 11.98
CA CYS A 182 11.22 1.22 12.59
C CYS A 182 11.61 2.69 12.62
N GLU A 183 12.85 3.00 13.00
CA GLU A 183 13.36 4.37 13.02
C GLU A 183 13.42 4.98 11.62
N LEU A 184 13.96 4.22 10.65
CA LEU A 184 14.01 4.65 9.26
C LEU A 184 12.62 4.93 8.70
N MET A 185 11.66 4.03 8.95
CA MET A 185 10.28 4.19 8.51
C MET A 185 9.64 5.47 9.08
N ARG A 186 9.80 5.73 10.40
CA ARG A 186 9.25 6.93 11.02
C ARG A 186 9.91 8.20 10.47
N SER A 187 11.25 8.25 10.44
CA SER A 187 11.99 9.45 10.03
C SER A 187 11.77 9.79 8.55
N ARG A 188 11.81 8.79 7.66
CA ARG A 188 11.57 9.00 6.23
C ARG A 188 10.11 9.26 5.91
N GLY A 189 9.20 8.51 6.53
CA GLY A 189 7.76 8.70 6.36
C GLY A 189 7.32 10.09 6.76
N GLU A 190 7.86 10.64 7.86
CA GLU A 190 7.60 12.03 8.28
C GLU A 190 8.21 13.04 7.29
N ALA A 191 9.48 12.87 6.90
CA ALA A 191 10.15 13.74 5.95
C ALA A 191 9.44 13.80 4.60
N ASN A 192 8.90 12.68 4.13
CA ASN A 192 8.14 12.56 2.89
C ASN A 192 6.65 12.90 3.04
N ARG A 193 6.21 13.32 4.23
CA ARG A 193 4.82 13.67 4.57
C ARG A 193 3.82 12.52 4.38
N LEU A 194 4.29 11.29 4.48
CA LEU A 194 3.46 10.09 4.47
C LEU A 194 3.01 9.71 5.86
N LEU A 195 3.79 10.07 6.89
CA LEU A 195 3.44 9.97 8.30
C LEU A 195 3.32 11.35 8.93
N ARG A 196 2.45 11.46 9.92
CA ARG A 196 2.38 12.62 10.82
C ARG A 196 2.59 12.18 12.25
N ARG A 197 3.23 13.03 13.06
CA ARG A 197 3.35 12.79 14.50
C ARG A 197 1.99 12.92 15.17
N ARG A 198 1.74 12.02 16.10
CA ARG A 198 0.59 12.14 16.99
C ARG A 198 0.94 13.08 18.14
N PRO A 199 -0.02 13.92 18.58
CA PRO A 199 0.15 14.66 19.83
C PRO A 199 0.42 13.68 20.97
N VAL A 200 1.40 14.00 21.82
CA VAL A 200 1.62 13.25 23.07
C VAL A 200 0.39 13.51 23.92
N ALA A 201 -0.34 12.44 24.27
CA ALA A 201 -1.39 12.53 25.26
C ALA A 201 -0.72 12.95 26.59
N GLY A 202 -0.99 14.17 27.05
CA GLY A 202 -0.53 14.71 28.33
C GLY A 202 -1.20 13.99 29.50
#